data_ce08f3c1cc08268aead4bec340bfb212
#
_entry.id   ce08f3c1cc08268aead4bec340bfb212
#
_cell.length_a   1.000
_cell.length_b   1.000
_cell.length_c   1.000
_cell.angle_alpha   90.00
_cell.angle_beta   90.00
_cell.angle_gamma   90.00
#
_symmetry.space_group_name_H-M   'P 1'
#
loop_
_entity.id
_entity.type
_entity.pdbx_description
1 polymer ?
#
loop_
_entity_poly.entity_id
_entity_poly.type
_entity_poly.pdbx_seq_one_letter_code
_entity_poly.pdbx_strand_id
1 'polypeptide(L)'
;VSATYLVRADFSGTAYGGSPTWTDITDYLLTGDGGAPINISGGRQNWLGDPNPGTCSFTLDNRDGRFTPGNASSPYTPHVKAGVRVRVTVTVASTDVHLFDGYVGAWRVGFNNATYATCQVTAQDILGARWANDLLRSMLAEEMLLDSPTAFYMLQEAEGSVTFADATGNNAPATIVNSKYGAGVIDAGQQPTETWYGGNVVAVTNDAYATWTSSGSTAGSWIATPFMYPGSIGVGTIEFWVGLAGEPPAGTVSLLTLLDSGGSSQLAVQLTASSIKYNDGSTGISTAAPFDGQMHQVVITSTGFGGTAKMYFDGALIGTDSGVLDLLAALTSLELGMDSRSQPSVFVGNPFTGSYAFLGVYPTVLSGTRVLAHYNAGANAFAGELTSDHLARLLSYRTNLGSVLDTGRSEVGSVDITGTSLQAAIVDCVNAEQSNAYIDGQGQLVFKSLDHLYNPAVALTLDASSSQVNGPTAFVDDLQYVVNDVTVTTPTGAAQRVFDQTSIDAIGDIPQQLDLNLVSDAAGLSMAGWILANGVQEQTSSPQVDVDLATEDDDTVALAVLQTAPLDVIELDNLPSAAPASTLSYVMQGWSYQIGSGLFDVSFYTTPVTLQVVEINGDAAHGIDSTAITVPA
;
A
#
# COMPACT_ATOMS: atom_id res chain seq x y z
N VAL A 1 -9.25 -16.30 36.64
CA VAL A 1 -10.25 -15.82 35.66
C VAL A 1 -10.88 -17.02 34.96
N SER A 2 -12.23 -17.06 34.87
CA SER A 2 -12.92 -18.06 34.06
C SER A 2 -12.92 -17.60 32.59
N ALA A 3 -11.76 -17.66 31.95
CA ALA A 3 -11.65 -17.37 30.53
C ALA A 3 -12.09 -18.60 29.70
N THR A 4 -12.94 -18.40 28.73
CA THR A 4 -13.29 -19.41 27.74
C THR A 4 -12.79 -18.98 26.37
N TYR A 5 -12.26 -19.92 25.59
CA TYR A 5 -11.80 -19.64 24.25
C TYR A 5 -12.66 -20.33 23.19
N LEU A 6 -12.75 -19.72 22.02
CA LEU A 6 -13.54 -20.15 20.90
C LEU A 6 -12.71 -20.02 19.61
N VAL A 7 -12.57 -21.14 18.88
CA VAL A 7 -11.91 -21.17 17.58
C VAL A 7 -12.93 -21.46 16.50
N ARG A 8 -13.00 -20.59 15.50
CA ARG A 8 -13.94 -20.69 14.39
C ARG A 8 -13.23 -20.69 13.05
N ALA A 9 -13.78 -21.39 12.07
CA ALA A 9 -13.29 -21.42 10.70
C ALA A 9 -14.43 -21.19 9.71
N ASP A 10 -14.14 -20.55 8.58
CA ASP A 10 -15.13 -20.34 7.52
C ASP A 10 -14.96 -21.39 6.41
N PHE A 11 -15.78 -22.43 6.48
CA PHE A 11 -15.84 -23.48 5.45
C PHE A 11 -16.91 -23.23 4.37
N SER A 12 -17.49 -22.03 4.29
CA SER A 12 -18.51 -21.71 3.29
C SER A 12 -17.94 -21.45 1.90
N GLY A 13 -16.62 -21.27 1.79
CA GLY A 13 -15.97 -20.88 0.55
C GLY A 13 -16.15 -19.41 0.22
N THR A 14 -16.41 -18.57 1.24
CA THR A 14 -16.52 -17.12 1.10
C THR A 14 -15.30 -16.55 0.36
N ALA A 15 -15.56 -15.70 -0.63
CA ALA A 15 -14.50 -15.01 -1.33
C ALA A 15 -13.76 -14.06 -0.38
N TYR A 16 -12.50 -13.79 -0.69
CA TYR A 16 -11.68 -12.82 0.02
C TYR A 16 -12.41 -11.46 0.12
N GLY A 17 -12.42 -10.88 1.32
CA GLY A 17 -13.15 -9.64 1.62
C GLY A 17 -14.66 -9.80 1.84
N GLY A 18 -15.22 -11.00 1.64
CA GLY A 18 -16.61 -11.29 1.93
C GLY A 18 -16.86 -11.56 3.42
N SER A 19 -18.14 -11.51 3.82
CA SER A 19 -18.56 -11.80 5.20
C SER A 19 -18.46 -13.31 5.47
N PRO A 20 -17.65 -13.77 6.45
CA PRO A 20 -17.47 -15.18 6.73
C PRO A 20 -18.71 -15.81 7.37
N THR A 21 -18.94 -17.09 7.08
CA THR A 21 -19.89 -17.94 7.79
C THR A 21 -19.13 -18.84 8.75
N TRP A 22 -19.15 -18.47 10.03
CA TRP A 22 -18.34 -19.11 11.03
C TRP A 22 -18.86 -20.48 11.46
N THR A 23 -18.00 -21.48 11.42
CA THR A 23 -18.19 -22.81 12.00
C THR A 23 -17.33 -22.93 13.24
N ASP A 24 -17.91 -23.29 14.37
CA ASP A 24 -17.20 -23.57 15.61
C ASP A 24 -16.45 -24.92 15.49
N ILE A 25 -15.16 -24.88 15.76
CA ILE A 25 -14.28 -26.06 15.75
C ILE A 25 -13.56 -26.26 17.10
N THR A 26 -14.00 -25.55 18.15
CA THR A 26 -13.38 -25.56 19.48
C THR A 26 -13.33 -26.95 20.10
N ASP A 27 -14.42 -27.74 19.97
CA ASP A 27 -14.51 -29.09 20.52
C ASP A 27 -13.50 -30.09 19.94
N TYR A 28 -12.86 -29.73 18.80
CA TYR A 28 -11.84 -30.56 18.14
C TYR A 28 -10.42 -30.19 18.53
N LEU A 29 -10.23 -29.13 19.34
CA LEU A 29 -8.88 -28.70 19.75
C LEU A 29 -8.24 -29.72 20.67
N LEU A 30 -6.98 -30.03 20.40
CA LEU A 30 -6.15 -30.89 21.24
C LEU A 30 -5.20 -30.00 22.07
N THR A 31 -5.73 -29.38 23.15
CA THR A 31 -4.99 -28.47 24.03
C THR A 31 -4.72 -29.07 25.42
N GLY A 32 -5.25 -30.29 25.70
CA GLY A 32 -5.02 -31.03 26.97
C GLY A 32 -3.87 -32.01 26.91
N ASP A 33 -3.90 -33.03 27.75
CA ASP A 33 -2.85 -34.07 27.94
C ASP A 33 -2.23 -34.56 26.63
N GLY A 34 -1.02 -34.08 26.32
CA GLY A 34 -0.26 -34.44 25.13
C GLY A 34 -0.61 -33.63 23.86
N GLY A 35 -1.50 -32.64 23.95
CA GLY A 35 -1.77 -31.68 22.89
C GLY A 35 -0.87 -30.46 22.95
N ALA A 36 -0.90 -29.64 21.90
CA ALA A 36 -0.18 -28.36 21.86
C ALA A 36 -1.15 -27.21 22.16
N PRO A 37 -0.70 -26.15 22.86
CA PRO A 37 -1.52 -24.96 23.04
C PRO A 37 -1.84 -24.29 21.69
N ILE A 38 -2.84 -23.43 21.68
CA ILE A 38 -3.01 -22.44 20.62
C ILE A 38 -1.92 -21.42 20.82
N ASN A 39 -1.06 -21.22 19.80
CA ASN A 39 -0.03 -20.21 19.83
C ASN A 39 -0.42 -19.10 18.88
N ILE A 40 -0.39 -17.85 19.34
CA ILE A 40 -0.64 -16.64 18.56
C ILE A 40 0.53 -15.70 18.82
N SER A 41 1.03 -15.03 17.80
CA SER A 41 2.04 -13.98 17.97
C SER A 41 1.89 -12.92 16.89
N GLY A 42 2.34 -11.70 17.18
CA GLY A 42 2.31 -10.58 16.24
C GLY A 42 3.10 -9.38 16.73
N GLY A 43 3.19 -8.36 15.90
CA GLY A 43 3.92 -7.13 16.19
C GLY A 43 5.43 -7.25 16.01
N ARG A 44 6.18 -6.30 16.56
CA ARG A 44 7.65 -6.23 16.55
C ARG A 44 8.24 -6.94 17.75
N GLN A 45 9.48 -7.38 17.63
CA GLN A 45 10.24 -7.87 18.81
C GLN A 45 11.04 -6.76 19.50
N ASN A 46 11.37 -5.69 18.76
CA ASN A 46 12.07 -4.52 19.27
C ASN A 46 11.66 -3.27 18.46
N TRP A 47 12.02 -2.09 18.94
CA TRP A 47 11.58 -0.81 18.38
C TRP A 47 12.16 -0.48 16.99
N LEU A 48 13.32 -1.06 16.61
CA LEU A 48 13.95 -0.90 15.30
C LEU A 48 13.60 -2.00 14.32
N GLY A 49 12.86 -3.02 14.74
CA GLY A 49 12.46 -4.14 13.88
C GLY A 49 11.24 -3.81 13.02
N ASP A 50 11.10 -4.50 11.90
CA ASP A 50 9.91 -4.40 11.07
C ASP A 50 8.68 -5.02 11.75
N PRO A 51 7.46 -4.50 11.50
CA PRO A 51 6.24 -5.17 11.89
C PRO A 51 6.11 -6.54 11.24
N ASN A 52 5.97 -7.59 12.06
CA ASN A 52 5.80 -8.95 11.58
C ASN A 52 4.31 -9.30 11.44
N PRO A 53 3.92 -10.06 10.41
CA PRO A 53 2.58 -10.61 10.32
C PRO A 53 2.20 -11.43 11.55
N GLY A 54 0.96 -11.28 11.97
CA GLY A 54 0.41 -12.14 13.03
C GLY A 54 0.33 -13.59 12.59
N THR A 55 0.67 -14.50 13.50
CA THR A 55 0.64 -15.95 13.25
C THR A 55 -0.25 -16.64 14.26
N CYS A 56 -0.89 -17.74 13.85
CA CYS A 56 -1.65 -18.60 14.73
C CYS A 56 -1.41 -20.07 14.39
N SER A 57 -1.22 -20.90 15.40
CA SER A 57 -1.13 -22.34 15.21
C SER A 57 -1.88 -23.11 16.30
N PHE A 58 -2.53 -24.20 15.92
CA PHE A 58 -3.25 -25.10 16.82
C PHE A 58 -3.37 -26.51 16.20
N THR A 59 -3.71 -27.48 17.02
CA THR A 59 -3.87 -28.87 16.60
C THR A 59 -5.29 -29.35 16.83
N LEU A 60 -5.88 -30.02 15.85
CA LEU A 60 -7.22 -30.56 15.86
C LEU A 60 -7.23 -32.10 15.90
N ASP A 61 -8.19 -32.66 16.61
CA ASP A 61 -8.57 -34.08 16.48
C ASP A 61 -9.15 -34.32 15.09
N ASN A 62 -8.56 -35.21 14.34
CA ASN A 62 -8.96 -35.52 12.96
C ASN A 62 -9.24 -37.03 12.76
N ARG A 63 -9.62 -37.74 13.82
CA ARG A 63 -9.86 -39.20 13.75
C ARG A 63 -10.95 -39.60 12.77
N ASP A 64 -11.92 -38.74 12.52
CA ASP A 64 -12.98 -38.94 11.53
C ASP A 64 -12.64 -38.33 10.13
N GLY A 65 -11.48 -37.74 9.98
CA GLY A 65 -10.99 -37.22 8.70
C GLY A 65 -11.66 -35.91 8.24
N ARG A 66 -12.42 -35.21 9.12
CA ARG A 66 -13.17 -34.01 8.74
C ARG A 66 -12.29 -32.85 8.32
N PHE A 67 -11.08 -32.76 8.87
CA PHE A 67 -10.09 -31.71 8.54
C PHE A 67 -9.03 -32.19 7.53
N THR A 68 -9.30 -33.27 6.82
CA THR A 68 -8.37 -33.78 5.79
C THR A 68 -8.67 -33.12 4.45
N PRO A 69 -7.73 -32.37 3.86
CA PRO A 69 -7.87 -31.81 2.52
C PRO A 69 -8.20 -32.88 1.48
N GLY A 70 -9.22 -32.63 0.66
CA GLY A 70 -9.63 -33.54 -0.40
C GLY A 70 -10.42 -34.77 0.06
N ASN A 71 -10.72 -34.95 1.35
CA ASN A 71 -11.57 -36.03 1.83
C ASN A 71 -13.04 -35.78 1.43
N ALA A 72 -13.56 -36.59 0.54
CA ALA A 72 -14.93 -36.49 0.04
C ALA A 72 -15.99 -36.73 1.13
N SER A 73 -15.64 -37.43 2.22
CA SER A 73 -16.53 -37.69 3.36
C SER A 73 -16.49 -36.59 4.42
N SER A 74 -15.65 -35.58 4.27
CA SER A 74 -15.61 -34.44 5.19
C SER A 74 -16.90 -33.62 5.09
N PRO A 75 -17.51 -33.25 6.23
CA PRO A 75 -18.67 -32.35 6.23
C PRO A 75 -18.32 -30.94 5.68
N TYR A 76 -17.04 -30.64 5.57
CA TYR A 76 -16.54 -29.33 5.10
C TYR A 76 -16.01 -29.38 3.64
N THR A 77 -16.19 -30.52 2.96
CA THR A 77 -15.74 -30.64 1.54
C THR A 77 -16.54 -29.68 0.65
N PRO A 78 -15.91 -29.02 -0.35
CA PRO A 78 -14.50 -29.06 -0.76
C PRO A 78 -13.63 -27.97 -0.11
N HIS A 79 -14.00 -27.42 1.03
CA HIS A 79 -13.46 -26.18 1.59
C HIS A 79 -12.37 -26.37 2.66
N VAL A 80 -11.94 -27.61 2.98
CA VAL A 80 -10.72 -27.84 3.77
C VAL A 80 -9.52 -27.62 2.87
N LYS A 81 -9.02 -26.40 2.83
CA LYS A 81 -7.92 -25.96 1.93
C LYS A 81 -7.21 -24.73 2.49
N ALA A 82 -6.05 -24.39 1.93
CA ALA A 82 -5.40 -23.11 2.22
C ALA A 82 -6.33 -21.93 1.87
N GLY A 83 -6.22 -20.85 2.62
CA GLY A 83 -7.05 -19.65 2.48
C GLY A 83 -8.39 -19.69 3.23
N VAL A 84 -8.71 -20.73 4.00
CA VAL A 84 -9.83 -20.73 4.94
C VAL A 84 -9.56 -19.69 6.02
N ARG A 85 -10.54 -18.80 6.27
CA ARG A 85 -10.43 -17.79 7.33
C ARG A 85 -10.67 -18.43 8.69
N VAL A 86 -9.85 -18.08 9.67
CA VAL A 86 -9.95 -18.56 11.06
C VAL A 86 -9.90 -17.39 12.02
N ARG A 87 -10.63 -17.53 13.15
CA ARG A 87 -10.66 -16.55 14.23
C ARG A 87 -10.54 -17.24 15.58
N VAL A 88 -9.74 -16.65 16.45
CA VAL A 88 -9.64 -17.04 17.86
C VAL A 88 -10.20 -15.91 18.71
N THR A 89 -11.15 -16.25 19.58
CA THR A 89 -11.81 -15.32 20.51
C THR A 89 -11.67 -15.85 21.92
N VAL A 90 -11.45 -14.98 22.87
CA VAL A 90 -11.48 -15.28 24.31
C VAL A 90 -12.58 -14.46 24.94
N THR A 91 -13.38 -15.09 25.81
CA THR A 91 -14.41 -14.41 26.58
C THR A 91 -13.98 -14.34 28.04
N VAL A 92 -13.89 -13.13 28.59
CA VAL A 92 -13.61 -12.83 30.00
C VAL A 92 -14.73 -11.95 30.54
N ALA A 93 -15.32 -12.30 31.67
CA ALA A 93 -16.44 -11.57 32.29
C ALA A 93 -17.59 -11.23 31.32
N SER A 94 -17.89 -12.13 30.38
CA SER A 94 -18.92 -11.97 29.33
C SER A 94 -18.51 -10.93 28.23
N THR A 95 -17.26 -10.52 28.18
CA THR A 95 -16.72 -9.66 27.12
C THR A 95 -15.88 -10.51 26.17
N ASP A 96 -16.24 -10.50 24.89
CA ASP A 96 -15.48 -11.18 23.84
C ASP A 96 -14.32 -10.30 23.39
N VAL A 97 -13.10 -10.84 23.46
CA VAL A 97 -11.89 -10.25 22.90
C VAL A 97 -11.38 -11.14 21.77
N HIS A 98 -11.30 -10.59 20.57
CA HIS A 98 -10.75 -11.31 19.43
C HIS A 98 -9.22 -11.20 19.45
N LEU A 99 -8.52 -12.33 19.52
CA LEU A 99 -7.07 -12.37 19.61
C LEU A 99 -6.38 -12.55 18.26
N PHE A 100 -7.07 -13.17 17.31
CA PHE A 100 -6.54 -13.46 15.98
C PHE A 100 -7.65 -13.56 14.95
N ASP A 101 -7.41 -12.99 13.78
CA ASP A 101 -8.19 -13.20 12.56
C ASP A 101 -7.23 -13.32 11.38
N GLY A 102 -7.32 -14.41 10.64
CA GLY A 102 -6.38 -14.65 9.55
C GLY A 102 -6.77 -15.82 8.68
N TYR A 103 -5.84 -16.28 7.85
CA TYR A 103 -6.06 -17.27 6.82
C TYR A 103 -5.13 -18.46 6.99
N VAL A 104 -5.69 -19.66 6.90
CA VAL A 104 -4.92 -20.90 7.00
C VAL A 104 -3.96 -21.03 5.82
N GLY A 105 -2.68 -21.12 6.11
CA GLY A 105 -1.66 -21.44 5.13
C GLY A 105 -1.53 -22.95 4.88
N ALA A 106 -1.69 -23.77 5.94
CA ALA A 106 -1.55 -25.21 5.83
C ALA A 106 -2.45 -25.99 6.79
N TRP A 107 -3.04 -27.08 6.29
CA TRP A 107 -3.68 -28.16 7.02
C TRP A 107 -2.75 -29.38 6.96
N ARG A 108 -2.05 -29.69 8.05
CA ARG A 108 -1.07 -30.80 8.09
C ARG A 108 -1.65 -31.98 8.83
N VAL A 109 -2.10 -32.98 8.09
CA VAL A 109 -2.69 -34.21 8.67
C VAL A 109 -1.57 -35.20 8.97
N GLY A 110 -1.50 -35.62 10.24
CA GLY A 110 -0.57 -36.64 10.73
C GLY A 110 -1.33 -37.87 11.26
N PHE A 111 -0.72 -39.03 11.13
CA PHE A 111 -1.24 -40.32 11.63
C PHE A 111 -0.20 -40.95 12.54
N ASN A 112 -0.56 -41.18 13.81
CA ASN A 112 0.30 -41.95 14.71
C ASN A 112 0.05 -43.47 14.58
N ASN A 113 -1.18 -43.84 14.22
CA ASN A 113 -1.59 -45.22 13.91
C ASN A 113 -2.91 -45.19 13.11
N ALA A 114 -3.48 -46.34 12.78
CA ALA A 114 -4.68 -46.42 11.97
C ALA A 114 -5.93 -45.76 12.57
N THR A 115 -5.93 -45.42 13.87
CA THR A 115 -7.10 -44.90 14.59
C THR A 115 -6.88 -43.51 15.20
N TYR A 116 -5.65 -42.97 15.14
CA TYR A 116 -5.32 -41.67 15.74
C TYR A 116 -4.72 -40.75 14.68
N ALA A 117 -5.54 -39.82 14.24
CA ALA A 117 -5.14 -38.80 13.29
C ALA A 117 -5.31 -37.41 13.92
N THR A 118 -4.37 -36.54 13.67
CA THR A 118 -4.42 -35.13 14.05
C THR A 118 -4.28 -34.24 12.83
N CYS A 119 -4.76 -33.00 12.92
CA CYS A 119 -4.53 -32.00 11.92
C CYS A 119 -3.91 -30.75 12.58
N GLN A 120 -2.64 -30.48 12.28
CA GLN A 120 -2.00 -29.24 12.68
C GLN A 120 -2.37 -28.14 11.68
N VAL A 121 -2.90 -27.03 12.19
CA VAL A 121 -3.28 -25.85 11.44
C VAL A 121 -2.26 -24.74 11.70
N THR A 122 -1.79 -24.11 10.63
CA THR A 122 -0.98 -22.88 10.70
C THR A 122 -1.67 -21.80 9.88
N ALA A 123 -1.83 -20.62 10.46
CA ALA A 123 -2.48 -19.48 9.84
C ALA A 123 -1.64 -18.22 10.02
N GLN A 124 -1.83 -17.27 9.13
CA GLN A 124 -1.27 -15.93 9.20
C GLN A 124 -2.40 -14.91 9.04
N ASP A 125 -2.21 -13.73 9.61
CA ASP A 125 -3.09 -12.60 9.33
C ASP A 125 -3.01 -12.19 7.85
N ILE A 126 -3.76 -11.14 7.47
CA ILE A 126 -3.83 -10.70 6.08
C ILE A 126 -2.50 -10.18 5.57
N LEU A 127 -1.66 -9.54 6.40
CA LEU A 127 -0.33 -9.06 6.00
C LEU A 127 0.51 -10.19 5.42
N GLY A 128 0.62 -11.31 6.17
CA GLY A 128 1.42 -12.46 5.74
C GLY A 128 0.71 -13.35 4.73
N ALA A 129 -0.59 -13.62 4.93
CA ALA A 129 -1.33 -14.59 4.12
C ALA A 129 -1.62 -14.11 2.69
N ARG A 130 -1.75 -12.80 2.49
CA ARG A 130 -2.19 -12.20 1.22
C ARG A 130 -1.27 -11.09 0.75
N TRP A 131 -1.12 -10.03 1.53
CA TRP A 131 -0.47 -8.81 1.10
C TRP A 131 1.03 -8.97 0.89
N ALA A 132 1.66 -9.99 1.48
CA ALA A 132 3.06 -10.34 1.22
C ALA A 132 3.34 -10.79 -0.23
N ASN A 133 2.32 -11.31 -0.92
CA ASN A 133 2.44 -11.80 -2.29
C ASN A 133 1.61 -10.97 -3.29
N ASP A 134 0.93 -9.93 -2.83
CA ASP A 134 0.11 -9.06 -3.67
C ASP A 134 0.97 -7.91 -4.20
N LEU A 135 1.52 -8.11 -5.39
CA LEU A 135 2.41 -7.11 -6.00
C LEU A 135 1.61 -5.94 -6.57
N LEU A 136 2.07 -4.75 -6.25
CA LEU A 136 1.51 -3.49 -6.75
C LEU A 136 2.05 -3.20 -8.16
N ARG A 137 1.22 -2.54 -8.96
CA ARG A 137 1.66 -1.85 -10.18
C ARG A 137 2.24 -0.48 -9.81
N SER A 138 2.64 0.29 -10.80
CA SER A 138 2.95 1.70 -10.54
C SER A 138 1.75 2.42 -9.91
N MET A 139 2.01 3.41 -9.09
CA MET A 139 0.95 4.15 -8.38
C MET A 139 -0.06 4.76 -9.35
N LEU A 140 0.41 5.24 -10.50
CA LEU A 140 -0.46 5.72 -11.57
C LEU A 140 -1.39 4.63 -12.13
N ALA A 141 -0.86 3.43 -12.37
CA ALA A 141 -1.68 2.32 -12.86
C ALA A 141 -2.77 1.92 -11.85
N GLU A 142 -2.44 1.88 -10.56
CA GLU A 142 -3.41 1.57 -9.51
C GLU A 142 -4.47 2.68 -9.38
N GLU A 143 -4.10 3.97 -9.41
CA GLU A 143 -5.06 5.09 -9.40
C GLU A 143 -5.99 5.06 -10.61
N MET A 144 -5.47 4.83 -11.81
CA MET A 144 -6.30 4.75 -13.02
C MET A 144 -7.28 3.58 -12.96
N LEU A 145 -6.89 2.43 -12.39
CA LEU A 145 -7.76 1.25 -12.23
C LEU A 145 -8.87 1.46 -11.20
N LEU A 146 -8.68 2.29 -10.17
CA LEU A 146 -9.73 2.62 -9.19
C LEU A 146 -10.96 3.23 -9.85
N ASP A 147 -10.80 3.98 -10.94
CA ASP A 147 -11.90 4.60 -11.66
C ASP A 147 -12.58 3.68 -12.69
N SER A 148 -12.24 2.38 -12.67
CA SER A 148 -12.89 1.33 -13.46
C SER A 148 -12.95 1.65 -14.96
N PRO A 149 -11.81 1.83 -15.65
CA PRO A 149 -11.78 2.07 -17.08
C PRO A 149 -12.40 0.90 -17.85
N THR A 150 -13.05 1.18 -18.99
CA THR A 150 -13.54 0.17 -19.91
C THR A 150 -12.47 -0.34 -20.87
N ALA A 151 -11.41 0.45 -21.07
CA ALA A 151 -10.17 0.06 -21.73
C ALA A 151 -8.99 0.70 -21.02
N PHE A 152 -7.94 -0.06 -20.81
CA PHE A 152 -6.74 0.43 -20.15
C PHE A 152 -5.47 -0.23 -20.70
N TYR A 153 -4.75 0.50 -21.53
CA TYR A 153 -3.47 0.09 -22.10
C TYR A 153 -2.35 0.82 -21.37
N MET A 154 -1.57 0.07 -20.58
CA MET A 154 -0.47 0.65 -19.80
C MET A 154 0.71 1.07 -20.67
N LEU A 155 0.92 0.40 -21.82
CA LEU A 155 2.03 0.65 -22.75
C LEU A 155 3.41 0.46 -22.08
N GLN A 156 3.52 -0.53 -21.19
CA GLN A 156 4.71 -0.81 -20.39
C GLN A 156 5.36 -2.17 -20.72
N GLU A 157 4.98 -2.74 -21.84
CA GLU A 157 5.53 -4.02 -22.30
C GLU A 157 7.04 -3.94 -22.52
N ALA A 158 7.68 -5.10 -22.44
CA ALA A 158 9.12 -5.22 -22.62
C ALA A 158 9.60 -4.77 -24.00
N GLU A 159 10.86 -4.41 -24.08
CA GLU A 159 11.52 -4.06 -25.36
C GLU A 159 11.26 -5.12 -26.44
N GLY A 160 10.98 -4.63 -27.65
CA GLY A 160 10.66 -5.47 -28.81
C GLY A 160 9.19 -5.93 -28.89
N SER A 161 8.35 -5.56 -27.94
CA SER A 161 6.91 -5.85 -28.02
C SER A 161 6.26 -5.06 -29.14
N VAL A 162 5.36 -5.72 -29.88
CA VAL A 162 4.59 -5.13 -31.01
C VAL A 162 3.09 -5.09 -30.72
N THR A 163 2.68 -5.58 -29.56
CA THR A 163 1.31 -5.61 -29.08
C THR A 163 1.26 -5.15 -27.63
N PHE A 164 0.21 -4.45 -27.24
CA PHE A 164 0.01 -3.88 -25.93
C PHE A 164 -1.32 -4.37 -25.35
N ALA A 165 -1.27 -5.02 -24.20
CA ALA A 165 -2.44 -5.64 -23.60
C ALA A 165 -3.44 -4.61 -23.03
N ASP A 166 -4.73 -4.87 -23.18
CA ASP A 166 -5.75 -4.19 -22.38
C ASP A 166 -5.77 -4.80 -20.97
N ALA A 167 -5.35 -4.05 -19.97
CA ALA A 167 -5.29 -4.52 -18.58
C ALA A 167 -6.67 -4.79 -17.97
N THR A 168 -7.76 -4.29 -18.58
CA THR A 168 -9.14 -4.63 -18.16
C THR A 168 -9.57 -6.00 -18.67
N GLY A 169 -8.91 -6.51 -19.72
CA GLY A 169 -9.27 -7.75 -20.40
C GLY A 169 -10.55 -7.67 -21.24
N ASN A 170 -11.13 -6.49 -21.39
CA ASN A 170 -12.38 -6.30 -22.13
C ASN A 170 -12.18 -6.15 -23.64
N ASN A 171 -10.99 -5.72 -24.07
CA ASN A 171 -10.71 -5.38 -25.45
C ASN A 171 -9.51 -6.19 -25.99
N ALA A 172 -9.39 -6.25 -27.31
CA ALA A 172 -8.23 -6.84 -27.95
C ALA A 172 -6.98 -5.96 -27.71
N PRO A 173 -5.77 -6.56 -27.74
CA PRO A 173 -4.53 -5.80 -27.61
C PRO A 173 -4.41 -4.69 -28.66
N ALA A 174 -3.84 -3.55 -28.28
CA ALA A 174 -3.37 -2.55 -29.22
C ALA A 174 -2.18 -3.06 -30.00
N THR A 175 -1.99 -2.57 -31.22
CA THR A 175 -0.96 -3.05 -32.14
C THR A 175 -0.23 -1.90 -32.79
N ILE A 176 1.02 -2.13 -33.15
CA ILE A 176 1.79 -1.23 -33.99
C ILE A 176 1.30 -1.36 -35.45
N VAL A 177 0.97 -0.24 -36.07
CA VAL A 177 0.60 -0.17 -37.49
C VAL A 177 1.68 0.62 -38.20
N ASN A 178 2.17 0.05 -39.30
CA ASN A 178 3.17 0.65 -40.17
C ASN A 178 2.55 1.05 -41.51
N SER A 179 2.80 2.29 -41.93
CA SER A 179 2.40 2.72 -43.24
C SER A 179 3.22 2.01 -44.33
N LYS A 180 2.57 1.68 -45.44
CA LYS A 180 3.25 1.12 -46.61
C LYS A 180 4.16 2.12 -47.36
N TYR A 181 4.11 3.41 -47.01
CA TYR A 181 4.86 4.49 -47.65
C TYR A 181 6.06 5.00 -46.87
N GLY A 182 6.36 4.38 -45.73
CA GLY A 182 7.46 4.68 -44.84
C GLY A 182 7.09 4.29 -43.42
N ALA A 183 7.91 3.46 -42.81
CA ALA A 183 7.74 3.05 -41.42
C ALA A 183 8.56 3.99 -40.53
N GLY A 184 7.94 4.44 -39.44
CA GLY A 184 8.67 4.92 -38.27
C GLY A 184 9.13 3.75 -37.40
N VAL A 185 9.79 4.06 -36.30
CA VAL A 185 10.19 3.10 -35.29
C VAL A 185 9.32 3.30 -34.05
N ILE A 186 8.79 2.22 -33.51
CA ILE A 186 8.07 2.22 -32.23
C ILE A 186 8.76 1.19 -31.33
N ASP A 187 9.36 1.68 -30.26
CA ASP A 187 10.13 0.89 -29.31
C ASP A 187 9.43 0.86 -27.95
N ALA A 188 8.98 -0.32 -27.55
CA ALA A 188 8.42 -0.56 -26.22
C ALA A 188 9.55 -0.69 -25.16
N GLY A 189 9.20 -0.57 -23.90
CA GLY A 189 10.09 -0.83 -22.78
C GLY A 189 11.19 0.22 -22.56
N GLN A 190 11.01 1.41 -23.12
CA GLN A 190 11.97 2.49 -22.98
C GLN A 190 11.82 3.20 -21.63
N GLN A 191 12.93 3.71 -21.11
CA GLN A 191 12.90 4.57 -19.92
C GLN A 191 12.75 6.03 -20.35
N PRO A 192 11.88 6.81 -19.69
CA PRO A 192 11.85 8.25 -19.91
C PRO A 192 13.17 8.89 -19.47
N THR A 193 13.52 10.02 -20.08
CA THR A 193 14.79 10.72 -19.81
C THR A 193 14.77 11.48 -18.49
N GLU A 194 13.59 11.71 -17.92
CA GLU A 194 13.38 12.52 -16.72
C GLU A 194 12.70 11.70 -15.62
N THR A 195 12.58 12.29 -14.43
CA THR A 195 11.92 11.63 -13.29
C THR A 195 10.45 11.37 -13.58
N TRP A 196 10.07 10.10 -13.55
CA TRP A 196 8.76 9.62 -13.88
C TRP A 196 8.44 8.37 -13.05
N TYR A 197 7.28 8.36 -12.40
CA TYR A 197 6.86 7.27 -11.51
C TYR A 197 5.80 6.35 -12.12
N GLY A 198 5.50 6.53 -13.40
CA GLY A 198 4.56 5.66 -14.14
C GLY A 198 5.22 4.40 -14.72
N GLY A 199 6.54 4.26 -14.69
CA GLY A 199 7.29 3.13 -15.25
C GLY A 199 7.75 3.33 -16.70
N ASN A 200 7.83 2.25 -17.49
CA ASN A 200 8.29 2.29 -18.87
C ASN A 200 7.36 3.10 -19.79
N VAL A 201 7.92 3.53 -20.91
CA VAL A 201 7.19 4.23 -21.98
C VAL A 201 7.39 3.54 -23.33
N VAL A 202 6.56 3.86 -24.30
CA VAL A 202 6.74 3.49 -25.71
C VAL A 202 7.27 4.69 -26.46
N ALA A 203 8.49 4.62 -26.96
CA ALA A 203 9.06 5.64 -27.83
C ALA A 203 8.54 5.47 -29.25
N VAL A 204 8.15 6.59 -29.86
CA VAL A 204 7.70 6.68 -31.24
C VAL A 204 8.63 7.63 -31.97
N THR A 205 9.29 7.12 -33.01
CA THR A 205 10.19 7.93 -33.86
C THR A 205 9.70 7.85 -35.30
N ASN A 206 9.14 8.93 -35.79
CA ASN A 206 8.75 9.08 -37.17
C ASN A 206 9.67 10.06 -37.89
N ASP A 207 9.93 9.83 -39.17
CA ASP A 207 10.74 10.72 -39.97
C ASP A 207 10.07 12.12 -40.05
N ALA A 208 10.84 13.17 -39.76
CA ALA A 208 10.39 14.57 -39.80
C ALA A 208 9.85 14.99 -41.18
N TYR A 209 10.13 14.22 -42.21
CA TYR A 209 9.67 14.44 -43.59
C TYR A 209 8.48 13.56 -43.99
N ALA A 210 7.94 12.76 -43.07
CA ALA A 210 6.72 11.99 -43.32
C ALA A 210 5.51 12.92 -43.43
N THR A 211 5.44 13.69 -44.50
CA THR A 211 4.33 14.60 -44.78
C THR A 211 3.19 13.86 -45.51
N TRP A 212 1.97 14.18 -45.14
CA TRP A 212 0.80 13.77 -45.92
C TRP A 212 0.96 14.27 -47.36
N THR A 213 0.95 13.37 -48.33
CA THR A 213 0.94 13.74 -49.77
C THR A 213 -0.50 13.81 -50.27
N SER A 214 -0.77 14.70 -51.21
CA SER A 214 -2.09 14.92 -51.81
C SER A 214 -2.70 13.66 -52.46
N SER A 215 -1.97 12.55 -52.49
CA SER A 215 -2.43 11.23 -52.94
C SER A 215 -3.00 10.34 -51.84
N GLY A 216 -3.18 10.84 -50.64
CA GLY A 216 -3.73 10.05 -49.51
C GLY A 216 -2.77 9.03 -48.89
N SER A 217 -1.47 9.22 -49.04
CA SER A 217 -0.43 8.31 -48.54
C SER A 217 0.19 8.91 -47.32
N THR A 218 -0.05 8.33 -46.16
CA THR A 218 0.63 8.68 -44.92
C THR A 218 1.84 7.77 -44.69
N ALA A 219 2.98 8.35 -44.35
CA ALA A 219 4.20 7.64 -43.96
C ALA A 219 4.35 7.75 -42.44
N GLY A 220 4.73 6.67 -41.77
CA GLY A 220 4.95 6.64 -40.34
C GLY A 220 4.41 5.40 -39.66
N SER A 221 4.61 5.32 -38.37
CA SER A 221 4.11 4.25 -37.50
C SER A 221 3.27 4.85 -36.38
N TRP A 222 2.26 4.12 -35.95
CA TRP A 222 1.36 4.52 -34.85
C TRP A 222 0.84 3.30 -34.08
N ILE A 223 0.25 3.55 -32.94
CA ILE A 223 -0.40 2.51 -32.13
C ILE A 223 -1.91 2.61 -32.38
N ALA A 224 -2.53 1.52 -32.82
CA ALA A 224 -3.97 1.42 -33.03
C ALA A 224 -4.57 0.46 -31.98
N THR A 225 -5.64 0.92 -31.32
CA THR A 225 -6.42 0.10 -30.40
C THR A 225 -7.73 -0.27 -31.04
N PRO A 226 -8.06 -1.55 -31.21
CA PRO A 226 -9.40 -1.96 -31.61
C PRO A 226 -10.32 -1.83 -30.38
N PHE A 227 -10.95 -0.69 -30.26
CA PHE A 227 -11.79 -0.37 -29.12
C PHE A 227 -13.22 -0.15 -29.58
N MET A 228 -14.16 -0.90 -29.02
CA MET A 228 -15.58 -0.68 -29.18
C MET A 228 -16.19 -0.14 -27.91
N TYR A 229 -16.59 1.12 -27.91
CA TYR A 229 -17.28 1.70 -26.76
C TYR A 229 -18.70 1.13 -26.66
N PRO A 230 -19.08 0.51 -25.53
CA PRO A 230 -20.38 -0.15 -25.40
C PRO A 230 -21.55 0.83 -25.17
N GLY A 231 -21.31 2.13 -25.12
CA GLY A 231 -22.29 3.16 -24.82
C GLY A 231 -22.79 3.91 -26.07
N SER A 232 -24.05 4.28 -26.07
CA SER A 232 -24.68 5.05 -27.15
C SER A 232 -24.66 6.57 -26.96
N ILE A 233 -24.02 7.07 -25.90
CA ILE A 233 -24.13 8.48 -25.51
C ILE A 233 -22.77 8.95 -25.04
N GLY A 234 -22.05 9.71 -25.77
CA GLY A 234 -20.72 10.28 -25.61
C GLY A 234 -20.26 10.79 -24.22
N VAL A 235 -20.84 10.25 -23.16
CA VAL A 235 -20.43 10.53 -21.76
C VAL A 235 -19.22 9.69 -21.41
N GLY A 236 -18.15 10.31 -20.96
CA GLY A 236 -16.98 9.58 -20.50
C GLY A 236 -15.72 10.42 -20.45
N THR A 237 -14.61 9.74 -20.26
CA THR A 237 -13.28 10.33 -20.16
C THR A 237 -12.28 9.53 -20.98
N ILE A 238 -11.38 10.22 -21.64
CA ILE A 238 -10.17 9.65 -22.27
C ILE A 238 -8.98 10.32 -21.63
N GLU A 239 -8.02 9.52 -21.22
CA GLU A 239 -6.77 9.96 -20.62
C GLU A 239 -5.61 9.25 -21.30
N PHE A 240 -4.56 9.99 -21.60
CA PHE A 240 -3.28 9.42 -22.05
C PHE A 240 -2.12 10.29 -21.58
N TRP A 241 -0.94 9.65 -21.53
CA TRP A 241 0.29 10.32 -21.18
C TRP A 241 1.22 10.39 -22.38
N VAL A 242 1.85 11.54 -22.57
CA VAL A 242 2.69 11.83 -23.72
C VAL A 242 3.96 12.57 -23.32
N GLY A 243 5.10 12.07 -23.78
CA GLY A 243 6.39 12.75 -23.68
C GLY A 243 6.65 13.54 -24.96
N LEU A 244 6.80 14.86 -24.82
CA LEU A 244 7.06 15.75 -25.96
C LEU A 244 8.57 15.87 -26.16
N ALA A 245 9.09 15.33 -27.27
CA ALA A 245 10.50 15.48 -27.65
C ALA A 245 10.91 16.96 -27.73
N GLY A 246 12.17 17.25 -27.41
CA GLY A 246 12.68 18.60 -27.20
C GLY A 246 12.61 19.58 -28.38
N GLU A 247 12.09 19.18 -29.57
CA GLU A 247 11.93 20.07 -30.71
C GLU A 247 10.45 20.11 -31.18
N PRO A 248 9.92 21.31 -31.44
CA PRO A 248 8.57 21.48 -31.97
C PRO A 248 8.41 20.83 -33.36
N PRO A 249 7.26 20.24 -33.67
CA PRO A 249 7.01 19.70 -34.99
C PRO A 249 6.93 20.82 -36.03
N ALA A 250 7.40 20.55 -37.25
CA ALA A 250 7.33 21.50 -38.39
C ALA A 250 5.89 21.79 -38.86
N GLY A 251 4.92 21.00 -38.43
CA GLY A 251 3.51 21.14 -38.76
C GLY A 251 2.63 20.57 -37.66
N THR A 252 1.32 20.51 -37.89
CA THR A 252 0.39 19.89 -36.96
C THR A 252 0.54 18.37 -36.99
N VAL A 253 0.71 17.75 -35.85
CA VAL A 253 0.76 16.30 -35.63
C VAL A 253 -0.43 15.85 -34.78
N SER A 254 -0.91 14.63 -34.97
CA SER A 254 -1.94 14.04 -34.10
C SER A 254 -1.34 13.26 -32.98
N LEU A 255 -1.65 13.64 -31.75
CA LEU A 255 -1.30 12.87 -30.54
C LEU A 255 -2.28 11.72 -30.32
N LEU A 256 -3.58 12.01 -30.45
CA LEU A 256 -4.67 11.03 -30.31
C LEU A 256 -5.71 11.32 -31.36
N THR A 257 -6.24 10.28 -32.00
CA THR A 257 -7.38 10.37 -32.93
C THR A 257 -8.41 9.29 -32.60
N LEU A 258 -9.68 9.67 -32.56
CA LEU A 258 -10.80 8.78 -32.37
C LEU A 258 -11.50 8.57 -33.73
N LEU A 259 -11.66 7.32 -34.13
CA LEU A 259 -12.29 6.93 -35.40
C LEU A 259 -13.60 6.20 -35.16
N ASP A 260 -14.62 6.54 -35.99
CA ASP A 260 -15.86 5.80 -36.08
C ASP A 260 -15.77 4.57 -37.02
N SER A 261 -16.85 3.80 -37.14
CA SER A 261 -16.92 2.61 -37.98
C SER A 261 -16.78 2.91 -39.48
N GLY A 262 -16.93 4.16 -39.87
CA GLY A 262 -16.71 4.63 -41.25
C GLY A 262 -15.28 5.10 -41.51
N GLY A 263 -14.42 5.07 -40.50
CA GLY A 263 -13.07 5.60 -40.57
C GLY A 263 -13.02 7.13 -40.57
N SER A 264 -14.07 7.80 -40.08
CA SER A 264 -14.09 9.26 -39.92
C SER A 264 -13.62 9.63 -38.51
N SER A 265 -12.77 10.65 -38.38
CA SER A 265 -12.43 11.16 -37.07
C SER A 265 -13.58 11.91 -36.45
N GLN A 266 -13.82 11.61 -35.22
CA GLN A 266 -14.80 12.30 -34.40
C GLN A 266 -14.13 13.34 -33.48
N LEU A 267 -12.88 13.09 -33.10
CA LEU A 267 -12.07 13.96 -32.25
C LEU A 267 -10.57 13.74 -32.51
N ALA A 268 -9.79 14.79 -32.38
CA ALA A 268 -8.34 14.70 -32.35
C ALA A 268 -7.74 15.59 -31.27
N VAL A 269 -6.69 15.08 -30.58
CA VAL A 269 -5.77 15.91 -29.83
C VAL A 269 -4.54 16.14 -30.69
N GLN A 270 -4.25 17.39 -30.97
CA GLN A 270 -3.24 17.81 -31.91
C GLN A 270 -2.13 18.59 -31.23
N LEU A 271 -0.90 18.39 -31.69
CA LEU A 271 0.29 19.15 -31.29
C LEU A 271 0.73 20.03 -32.45
N THR A 272 0.99 21.29 -32.15
CA THR A 272 1.60 22.26 -33.06
C THR A 272 2.96 22.71 -32.54
N ALA A 273 3.65 23.57 -33.24
CA ALA A 273 4.92 24.14 -32.79
C ALA A 273 4.83 24.93 -31.45
N SER A 274 3.62 25.24 -30.98
CA SER A 274 3.43 26.08 -29.78
C SER A 274 2.32 25.61 -28.84
N SER A 275 1.47 24.66 -29.26
CA SER A 275 0.30 24.30 -28.47
C SER A 275 -0.15 22.86 -28.65
N ILE A 276 -0.75 22.32 -27.57
CA ILE A 276 -1.61 21.12 -27.61
C ILE A 276 -3.04 21.60 -27.71
N LYS A 277 -3.80 21.03 -28.62
CA LYS A 277 -5.16 21.44 -28.91
C LYS A 277 -6.10 20.23 -28.96
N TYR A 278 -7.18 20.29 -28.19
CA TYR A 278 -8.38 19.50 -28.42
C TYR A 278 -9.16 20.09 -29.60
N ASN A 279 -9.61 19.29 -30.52
CA ASN A 279 -10.33 19.72 -31.73
C ASN A 279 -11.40 18.69 -32.09
N ASP A 280 -12.66 19.11 -32.04
CA ASP A 280 -13.85 18.34 -32.42
C ASP A 280 -14.42 18.74 -33.79
N GLY A 281 -13.72 19.61 -34.52
CA GLY A 281 -14.14 20.12 -35.83
C GLY A 281 -14.92 21.44 -35.82
N SER A 282 -15.45 21.86 -34.67
CA SER A 282 -16.24 23.10 -34.56
C SER A 282 -15.55 24.17 -33.72
N THR A 283 -15.06 23.77 -32.56
CA THR A 283 -14.40 24.62 -31.57
C THR A 283 -13.16 23.92 -31.03
N GLY A 284 -12.44 24.46 -30.08
CA GLY A 284 -11.29 23.79 -29.51
C GLY A 284 -10.75 24.48 -28.27
N ILE A 285 -10.19 23.64 -27.37
CA ILE A 285 -9.46 24.07 -26.19
C ILE A 285 -7.98 23.87 -26.48
N SER A 286 -7.14 24.82 -26.07
CA SER A 286 -5.70 24.70 -26.29
C SER A 286 -4.90 25.22 -25.12
N THR A 287 -3.72 24.60 -24.90
CA THR A 287 -2.69 25.06 -23.94
C THR A 287 -1.34 25.13 -24.64
N ALA A 288 -0.37 25.83 -24.03
CA ALA A 288 1.00 25.82 -24.53
C ALA A 288 1.56 24.40 -24.48
N ALA A 289 2.33 24.03 -25.51
CA ALA A 289 3.04 22.76 -25.53
C ALA A 289 4.42 22.94 -24.89
N PRO A 290 4.74 22.29 -23.76
CA PRO A 290 6.08 22.23 -23.23
C PRO A 290 6.89 21.19 -24.03
N PHE A 291 8.01 21.61 -24.61
CA PHE A 291 8.94 20.71 -25.29
C PHE A 291 10.15 20.48 -24.39
N ASP A 292 9.91 19.89 -23.20
CA ASP A 292 10.88 19.74 -22.12
C ASP A 292 11.36 18.29 -21.91
N GLY A 293 10.82 17.35 -22.70
CA GLY A 293 11.13 15.93 -22.59
C GLY A 293 10.43 15.19 -21.48
N GLN A 294 9.60 15.89 -20.67
CA GLN A 294 8.82 15.29 -19.58
C GLN A 294 7.60 14.54 -20.10
N MET A 295 7.07 13.66 -19.26
CA MET A 295 5.77 13.01 -19.49
C MET A 295 4.64 13.90 -18.98
N HIS A 296 3.68 14.20 -19.86
CA HIS A 296 2.54 15.07 -19.58
C HIS A 296 1.23 14.31 -19.65
N GLN A 297 0.32 14.61 -18.74
CA GLN A 297 -1.04 14.07 -18.72
C GLN A 297 -1.95 14.91 -19.61
N VAL A 298 -2.70 14.27 -20.49
CA VAL A 298 -3.79 14.86 -21.27
C VAL A 298 -5.08 14.13 -20.96
N VAL A 299 -6.10 14.84 -20.49
CA VAL A 299 -7.42 14.27 -20.18
C VAL A 299 -8.51 15.07 -20.85
N ILE A 300 -9.39 14.35 -21.54
CA ILE A 300 -10.60 14.92 -22.15
C ILE A 300 -11.81 14.25 -21.49
N THR A 301 -12.67 15.04 -20.87
CA THR A 301 -13.95 14.57 -20.33
C THR A 301 -15.11 15.11 -21.14
N SER A 302 -16.20 14.33 -21.28
CA SER A 302 -17.42 14.75 -21.97
C SER A 302 -18.67 14.35 -21.21
N THR A 303 -19.64 15.26 -21.16
CA THR A 303 -20.98 14.98 -20.61
C THR A 303 -21.97 14.51 -21.68
N GLY A 304 -21.52 14.24 -22.87
CA GLY A 304 -22.30 13.70 -23.97
C GLY A 304 -22.76 14.75 -25.00
N PHE A 305 -23.53 14.28 -25.99
CA PHE A 305 -24.02 15.10 -27.10
C PHE A 305 -24.79 16.35 -26.64
N GLY A 306 -24.38 17.50 -27.15
CA GLY A 306 -24.94 18.80 -26.76
C GLY A 306 -24.55 19.25 -25.35
N GLY A 307 -23.70 18.52 -24.69
CA GLY A 307 -23.18 18.82 -23.35
C GLY A 307 -21.91 19.66 -23.35
N THR A 308 -21.00 19.34 -22.42
CA THR A 308 -19.72 20.04 -22.28
C THR A 308 -18.55 19.07 -22.37
N ALA A 309 -17.47 19.48 -23.05
CA ALA A 309 -16.17 18.85 -22.93
C ALA A 309 -15.24 19.72 -22.06
N LYS A 310 -14.36 19.06 -21.32
CA LYS A 310 -13.27 19.73 -20.58
C LYS A 310 -11.95 19.10 -20.99
N MET A 311 -10.93 19.93 -21.13
CA MET A 311 -9.56 19.49 -21.32
C MET A 311 -8.77 19.82 -20.06
N TYR A 312 -8.07 18.81 -19.55
CA TYR A 312 -7.08 18.96 -18.49
C TYR A 312 -5.70 18.66 -19.06
N PHE A 313 -4.73 19.36 -18.53
CA PHE A 313 -3.31 19.17 -18.83
C PHE A 313 -2.55 19.20 -17.50
N ASP A 314 -1.77 18.17 -17.21
CA ASP A 314 -1.02 18.02 -15.95
C ASP A 314 -1.88 18.27 -14.70
N GLY A 315 -3.04 17.60 -14.64
CA GLY A 315 -3.99 17.73 -13.54
C GLY A 315 -4.84 18.99 -13.53
N ALA A 316 -4.46 20.03 -14.29
CA ALA A 316 -5.12 21.33 -14.28
C ALA A 316 -6.18 21.45 -15.37
N LEU A 317 -7.35 22.02 -15.04
CA LEU A 317 -8.37 22.35 -16.03
C LEU A 317 -7.90 23.50 -16.92
N ILE A 318 -7.77 23.24 -18.21
CA ILE A 318 -7.35 24.22 -19.22
C ILE A 318 -8.55 25.01 -19.74
N GLY A 319 -9.67 24.31 -20.03
CA GLY A 319 -10.84 24.98 -20.57
C GLY A 319 -12.05 24.06 -20.65
N THR A 320 -13.18 24.67 -20.96
CA THR A 320 -14.47 24.01 -21.16
C THR A 320 -15.05 24.45 -22.50
N ASP A 321 -15.51 23.50 -23.27
CA ASP A 321 -16.22 23.72 -24.51
C ASP A 321 -17.68 23.29 -24.36
N SER A 322 -18.62 23.94 -25.07
CA SER A 322 -20.05 23.68 -24.99
C SER A 322 -20.61 23.39 -26.37
N GLY A 323 -21.62 22.52 -26.42
CA GLY A 323 -22.23 22.10 -27.72
C GLY A 323 -21.44 20.98 -28.39
N VAL A 324 -20.68 20.24 -27.64
CA VAL A 324 -19.76 19.20 -28.07
C VAL A 324 -20.47 18.10 -28.86
N LEU A 325 -19.79 17.61 -29.88
CA LEU A 325 -20.14 16.42 -30.60
C LEU A 325 -20.10 15.18 -29.71
N ASP A 326 -20.78 14.14 -30.12
CA ASP A 326 -20.84 12.86 -29.42
C ASP A 326 -19.47 12.19 -29.45
N LEU A 327 -18.67 12.39 -28.40
CA LEU A 327 -17.29 11.96 -28.34
C LEU A 327 -17.08 10.45 -28.48
N LEU A 328 -18.07 9.65 -28.10
CA LEU A 328 -17.91 8.21 -27.95
C LEU A 328 -18.96 7.39 -28.70
N ALA A 329 -19.87 8.02 -29.45
CA ALA A 329 -20.86 7.30 -30.22
C ALA A 329 -20.21 6.62 -31.43
N ALA A 330 -20.32 5.29 -31.46
CA ALA A 330 -19.85 4.44 -32.55
C ALA A 330 -18.34 4.44 -32.81
N LEU A 331 -17.51 4.73 -31.77
CA LEU A 331 -16.07 4.59 -31.89
C LEU A 331 -15.67 3.11 -32.05
N THR A 332 -14.77 2.88 -33.00
CA THR A 332 -14.22 1.54 -33.27
C THR A 332 -12.72 1.45 -33.14
N SER A 333 -12.03 2.60 -33.09
CA SER A 333 -10.59 2.64 -32.93
C SER A 333 -10.13 3.95 -32.30
N LEU A 334 -9.09 3.83 -31.46
CA LEU A 334 -8.26 4.93 -31.02
C LEU A 334 -6.87 4.77 -31.65
N GLU A 335 -6.32 5.86 -32.14
CA GLU A 335 -4.99 5.90 -32.73
C GLU A 335 -4.09 6.88 -31.93
N LEU A 336 -2.94 6.42 -31.49
CA LEU A 336 -1.90 7.24 -30.86
C LEU A 336 -0.78 7.51 -31.85
N GLY A 337 -0.46 8.78 -32.04
CA GLY A 337 0.66 9.22 -32.86
C GLY A 337 0.35 9.48 -34.32
N MET A 338 -0.88 9.29 -34.76
CA MET A 338 -1.31 9.53 -36.14
C MET A 338 -2.79 9.71 -36.29
N ASP A 339 -3.17 10.23 -37.46
CA ASP A 339 -4.52 10.23 -38.00
C ASP A 339 -4.52 9.46 -39.34
N SER A 340 -4.95 8.21 -39.30
CA SER A 340 -4.84 7.28 -40.45
C SER A 340 -5.89 7.46 -41.56
N ARG A 341 -6.73 8.47 -41.47
CA ARG A 341 -7.86 8.68 -42.43
C ARG A 341 -7.42 8.81 -43.86
N SER A 342 -8.26 8.27 -44.75
CA SER A 342 -8.10 8.35 -46.19
C SER A 342 -8.75 9.59 -46.85
N GLN A 343 -9.41 10.47 -46.08
CA GLN A 343 -10.13 11.64 -46.60
C GLN A 343 -9.64 12.93 -45.95
N PRO A 344 -9.42 14.01 -46.72
CA PRO A 344 -9.04 15.31 -46.14
C PRO A 344 -10.28 15.94 -45.48
N SER A 345 -10.34 15.85 -44.18
CA SER A 345 -11.28 16.61 -43.35
C SER A 345 -10.52 17.51 -42.38
N VAL A 346 -11.20 18.14 -41.46
CA VAL A 346 -10.70 19.18 -40.54
C VAL A 346 -9.51 18.76 -39.67
N PHE A 347 -9.19 17.48 -39.60
CA PHE A 347 -8.22 16.90 -38.67
C PHE A 347 -6.99 16.30 -39.36
N VAL A 348 -6.28 17.02 -40.17
CA VAL A 348 -5.04 16.53 -40.78
C VAL A 348 -3.89 16.68 -39.80
N GLY A 349 -3.23 15.57 -39.46
CA GLY A 349 -2.03 15.57 -38.64
C GLY A 349 -0.92 14.74 -39.25
N ASN A 350 0.31 15.22 -39.15
CA ASN A 350 1.52 14.44 -39.45
C ASN A 350 1.76 13.40 -38.32
N PRO A 351 2.56 12.34 -38.57
CA PRO A 351 2.92 11.39 -37.55
C PRO A 351 3.74 12.05 -36.42
N PHE A 352 3.49 11.60 -35.20
CA PHE A 352 4.14 12.13 -34.00
C PHE A 352 5.51 11.47 -33.76
N THR A 353 6.41 12.22 -33.16
CA THR A 353 7.66 11.74 -32.58
C THR A 353 7.71 12.16 -31.12
N GLY A 354 7.95 11.21 -30.21
CA GLY A 354 7.94 11.39 -28.76
C GLY A 354 7.70 10.09 -28.03
N SER A 355 7.04 10.13 -26.89
CA SER A 355 6.74 8.93 -26.11
C SER A 355 5.29 8.86 -25.70
N TYR A 356 4.78 7.64 -25.46
CA TYR A 356 3.46 7.39 -24.89
C TYR A 356 3.56 6.47 -23.69
N ALA A 357 2.69 6.72 -22.71
CA ALA A 357 2.37 5.80 -21.65
C ALA A 357 0.87 5.93 -21.33
N PHE A 358 0.29 4.89 -20.78
CA PHE A 358 -1.08 4.86 -20.26
C PHE A 358 -2.14 5.51 -21.16
N LEU A 359 -2.96 4.69 -21.73
CA LEU A 359 -4.20 5.11 -22.39
C LEU A 359 -5.37 4.50 -21.60
N GLY A 360 -6.18 5.36 -20.97
CA GLY A 360 -7.38 4.99 -20.23
C GLY A 360 -8.64 5.53 -20.89
N VAL A 361 -9.69 4.72 -20.99
CA VAL A 361 -11.04 5.14 -21.42
C VAL A 361 -12.04 4.76 -20.34
N TYR A 362 -12.75 5.76 -19.85
CA TYR A 362 -13.67 5.61 -18.72
C TYR A 362 -15.11 5.84 -19.17
N PRO A 363 -16.08 5.04 -18.66
CA PRO A 363 -17.49 5.22 -18.97
C PRO A 363 -18.13 6.38 -18.19
N THR A 364 -17.34 7.05 -17.35
CA THR A 364 -17.76 8.14 -16.48
C THR A 364 -16.97 9.41 -16.74
N VAL A 365 -17.54 10.55 -16.37
CA VAL A 365 -16.84 11.84 -16.35
C VAL A 365 -15.98 11.93 -15.10
N LEU A 366 -14.68 11.81 -15.24
CA LEU A 366 -13.76 11.97 -14.09
C LEU A 366 -13.87 13.41 -13.54
N SER A 367 -13.88 13.52 -12.21
CA SER A 367 -13.79 14.81 -11.54
C SER A 367 -12.38 15.39 -11.67
N GLY A 368 -12.25 16.73 -11.58
CA GLY A 368 -10.93 17.36 -11.55
C GLY A 368 -10.02 16.85 -10.42
N THR A 369 -10.59 16.44 -9.28
CA THR A 369 -9.85 15.82 -8.19
C THR A 369 -9.27 14.47 -8.59
N ARG A 370 -10.02 13.64 -9.32
CA ARG A 370 -9.49 12.35 -9.81
C ARG A 370 -8.42 12.55 -10.88
N VAL A 371 -8.64 13.48 -11.81
CA VAL A 371 -7.64 13.85 -12.82
C VAL A 371 -6.32 14.31 -12.15
N LEU A 372 -6.41 15.14 -11.12
CA LEU A 372 -5.24 15.59 -10.35
C LEU A 372 -4.58 14.44 -9.58
N ALA A 373 -5.36 13.50 -9.04
CA ALA A 373 -4.81 12.32 -8.36
C ALA A 373 -3.99 11.45 -9.33
N HIS A 374 -4.50 11.21 -10.55
CA HIS A 374 -3.73 10.50 -11.58
C HIS A 374 -2.44 11.25 -11.95
N TYR A 375 -2.52 12.59 -12.08
CA TYR A 375 -1.32 13.39 -12.34
C TYR A 375 -0.27 13.23 -11.23
N ASN A 376 -0.67 13.43 -9.97
CA ASN A 376 0.25 13.30 -8.84
C ASN A 376 0.87 11.89 -8.73
N ALA A 377 0.08 10.86 -9.04
CA ALA A 377 0.58 9.49 -9.06
C ALA A 377 1.72 9.27 -10.07
N GLY A 378 1.60 9.84 -11.27
CA GLY A 378 2.61 9.73 -12.31
C GLY A 378 3.78 10.69 -12.14
N ALA A 379 3.52 11.93 -11.71
CA ALA A 379 4.52 12.99 -11.65
C ALA A 379 5.43 12.89 -10.41
N ASN A 380 4.89 12.51 -9.25
CA ASN A 380 5.64 12.51 -7.99
C ASN A 380 5.31 11.38 -7.01
N ALA A 381 4.52 10.37 -7.44
CA ALA A 381 4.10 9.25 -6.58
C ALA A 381 3.49 9.72 -5.24
N PHE A 382 2.73 10.82 -5.25
CA PHE A 382 2.13 11.45 -4.08
C PHE A 382 3.11 11.88 -2.98
N ALA A 383 4.34 12.23 -3.33
CA ALA A 383 5.28 12.80 -2.35
C ALA A 383 4.67 14.00 -1.62
N GLY A 384 4.91 14.07 -0.31
CA GLY A 384 4.35 15.09 0.58
C GLY A 384 2.99 14.69 1.20
N GLU A 385 2.45 13.49 0.92
CA GLU A 385 1.35 12.95 1.71
C GLU A 385 1.83 12.52 3.09
N LEU A 386 0.96 12.67 4.10
CA LEU A 386 1.20 12.09 5.41
C LEU A 386 1.20 10.55 5.31
N THR A 387 1.99 9.90 6.14
CA THR A 387 2.08 8.42 6.21
C THR A 387 0.70 7.76 6.33
N SER A 388 -0.23 8.33 7.11
CA SER A 388 -1.61 7.84 7.23
C SER A 388 -2.40 7.92 5.93
N ASP A 389 -2.28 9.03 5.19
CA ASP A 389 -3.00 9.24 3.93
C ASP A 389 -2.45 8.30 2.85
N HIS A 390 -1.12 8.13 2.85
CA HIS A 390 -0.46 7.20 1.95
C HIS A 390 -0.85 5.74 2.24
N LEU A 391 -0.92 5.33 3.51
CA LEU A 391 -1.45 4.03 3.92
C LEU A 391 -2.89 3.83 3.48
N ALA A 392 -3.77 4.83 3.69
CA ALA A 392 -5.16 4.77 3.25
C ALA A 392 -5.26 4.59 1.72
N ARG A 393 -4.38 5.27 0.97
CA ARG A 393 -4.26 5.14 -0.48
C ARG A 393 -3.85 3.74 -0.89
N LEU A 394 -2.77 3.20 -0.34
CA LEU A 394 -2.29 1.83 -0.63
C LEU A 394 -3.39 0.79 -0.36
N LEU A 395 -4.10 0.92 0.75
CA LEU A 395 -5.22 0.04 1.09
C LEU A 395 -6.39 0.16 0.10
N SER A 396 -6.62 1.35 -0.47
CA SER A 396 -7.69 1.57 -1.44
C SER A 396 -7.47 0.81 -2.76
N TYR A 397 -6.24 0.46 -3.10
CA TYR A 397 -5.90 -0.33 -4.29
C TYR A 397 -6.33 -1.79 -4.20
N ARG A 398 -6.72 -2.23 -3.03
CA ARG A 398 -7.16 -3.61 -2.79
C ARG A 398 -8.47 -3.64 -2.01
N THR A 399 -9.11 -4.80 -2.02
CA THR A 399 -10.28 -5.01 -1.17
C THR A 399 -9.88 -4.87 0.29
N ASN A 400 -10.31 -3.81 0.93
CA ASN A 400 -9.99 -3.49 2.31
C ASN A 400 -10.94 -4.22 3.26
N LEU A 401 -10.40 -4.92 4.24
CA LEU A 401 -11.16 -5.57 5.33
C LEU A 401 -11.49 -4.62 6.48
N GLY A 402 -11.10 -3.39 6.38
CA GLY A 402 -11.20 -2.35 7.40
C GLY A 402 -9.83 -1.92 7.89
N SER A 403 -9.76 -0.67 8.34
CA SER A 403 -8.54 -0.10 8.92
C SER A 403 -8.90 0.93 9.99
N VAL A 404 -8.02 1.06 10.97
CA VAL A 404 -8.03 2.11 11.99
C VAL A 404 -6.68 2.80 11.89
N LEU A 405 -6.68 4.01 11.33
CA LEU A 405 -5.46 4.75 11.06
C LEU A 405 -5.44 6.03 11.90
N ASP A 406 -4.43 6.18 12.73
CA ASP A 406 -4.15 7.47 13.35
C ASP A 406 -3.65 8.45 12.29
N THR A 407 -3.76 9.74 12.57
CA THR A 407 -3.14 10.75 11.72
C THR A 407 -1.62 10.60 11.77
N GLY A 408 -1.00 10.36 10.62
CA GLY A 408 0.45 10.26 10.49
C GLY A 408 1.12 11.61 10.67
N ARG A 409 2.41 11.57 10.98
CA ARG A 409 3.20 12.76 11.26
C ARG A 409 4.24 13.08 10.19
N SER A 410 4.81 12.04 9.60
CA SER A 410 5.83 12.18 8.57
C SER A 410 5.21 12.27 7.18
N GLU A 411 5.84 13.05 6.30
CA GLU A 411 5.51 13.13 4.89
C GLU A 411 6.37 12.16 4.09
N VAL A 412 5.72 11.34 3.24
CA VAL A 412 6.41 10.37 2.40
C VAL A 412 7.11 11.01 1.21
N GLY A 413 8.20 10.40 0.77
CA GLY A 413 8.93 10.76 -0.44
C GLY A 413 8.36 10.13 -1.71
N SER A 414 8.97 10.44 -2.84
CA SER A 414 8.64 9.83 -4.13
C SER A 414 9.30 8.46 -4.25
N VAL A 415 8.50 7.40 -4.32
CA VAL A 415 8.99 6.01 -4.49
C VAL A 415 8.19 5.29 -5.56
N ASP A 416 8.88 4.58 -6.45
CA ASP A 416 8.23 3.63 -7.36
C ASP A 416 7.93 2.33 -6.61
N ILE A 417 6.63 2.03 -6.48
CA ILE A 417 6.14 0.81 -5.82
C ILE A 417 5.93 -0.37 -6.78
N THR A 418 6.29 -0.22 -8.05
CA THR A 418 6.08 -1.25 -9.07
C THR A 418 6.79 -2.55 -8.69
N GLY A 419 6.02 -3.63 -8.58
CA GLY A 419 6.54 -4.94 -8.18
C GLY A 419 6.81 -5.10 -6.68
N THR A 420 6.58 -4.06 -5.86
CA THR A 420 6.63 -4.14 -4.41
C THR A 420 5.34 -4.80 -3.89
N SER A 421 5.44 -5.64 -2.87
CA SER A 421 4.25 -6.20 -2.24
C SER A 421 3.52 -5.13 -1.41
N LEU A 422 2.19 -5.24 -1.30
CA LEU A 422 1.41 -4.32 -0.46
C LEU A 422 1.93 -4.32 1.00
N GLN A 423 2.31 -5.49 1.53
CA GLN A 423 2.93 -5.58 2.86
C GLN A 423 4.21 -4.74 2.94
N ALA A 424 5.12 -4.88 1.97
CA ALA A 424 6.39 -4.13 1.99
C ALA A 424 6.14 -2.61 1.90
N ALA A 425 5.21 -2.18 1.04
CA ALA A 425 4.84 -0.77 0.94
C ALA A 425 4.24 -0.20 2.24
N ILE A 426 3.45 -1.01 2.98
CA ILE A 426 2.93 -0.65 4.31
C ILE A 426 4.09 -0.52 5.30
N VAL A 427 5.01 -1.49 5.32
CA VAL A 427 6.18 -1.48 6.21
C VAL A 427 7.06 -0.25 5.94
N ASP A 428 7.27 0.12 4.68
CA ASP A 428 8.03 1.33 4.30
C ASP A 428 7.41 2.60 4.89
N CYS A 429 6.06 2.74 4.84
CA CYS A 429 5.36 3.86 5.47
C CYS A 429 5.53 3.88 6.99
N VAL A 430 5.38 2.72 7.63
CA VAL A 430 5.52 2.57 9.09
C VAL A 430 6.94 2.92 9.54
N ASN A 431 7.95 2.46 8.79
CA ASN A 431 9.35 2.74 9.09
C ASN A 431 9.72 4.22 8.85
N ALA A 432 9.13 4.86 7.83
CA ALA A 432 9.34 6.29 7.57
C ALA A 432 8.96 7.17 8.78
N GLU A 433 7.96 6.77 9.55
CA GLU A 433 7.52 7.49 10.75
C GLU A 433 8.08 6.89 12.06
N GLN A 434 8.76 5.72 12.03
CA GLN A 434 9.12 4.94 13.23
C GLN A 434 7.88 4.58 14.09
N SER A 435 6.73 4.50 13.46
CA SER A 435 5.42 4.16 14.01
C SER A 435 5.22 2.63 14.09
N ASN A 436 4.02 2.15 14.37
CA ASN A 436 3.71 0.72 14.37
C ASN A 436 2.41 0.43 13.61
N ALA A 437 2.38 -0.70 12.91
CA ALA A 437 1.16 -1.22 12.31
C ALA A 437 1.04 -2.73 12.53
N TYR A 438 -0.18 -3.20 12.76
CA TYR A 438 -0.48 -4.60 13.01
C TYR A 438 -1.91 -4.92 12.58
N ILE A 439 -2.23 -6.19 12.45
CA ILE A 439 -3.61 -6.64 12.24
C ILE A 439 -4.22 -6.98 13.60
N ASP A 440 -5.35 -6.37 13.91
CA ASP A 440 -6.10 -6.65 15.13
C ASP A 440 -6.86 -7.99 15.07
N GLY A 441 -7.44 -8.39 16.19
CA GLY A 441 -8.22 -9.63 16.27
C GLY A 441 -9.52 -9.62 15.44
N GLN A 442 -9.89 -8.48 14.83
CA GLN A 442 -11.03 -8.37 13.91
C GLN A 442 -10.59 -8.48 12.44
N GLY A 443 -9.29 -8.50 12.18
CA GLY A 443 -8.70 -8.55 10.85
C GLY A 443 -8.55 -7.19 10.18
N GLN A 444 -8.55 -6.10 10.97
CA GLN A 444 -8.36 -4.73 10.50
C GLN A 444 -6.88 -4.33 10.62
N LEU A 445 -6.38 -3.55 9.67
CA LEU A 445 -5.08 -2.90 9.83
C LEU A 445 -5.22 -1.74 10.82
N VAL A 446 -4.47 -1.81 11.90
CA VAL A 446 -4.32 -0.71 12.86
C VAL A 446 -2.96 -0.06 12.63
N PHE A 447 -2.96 1.24 12.39
CA PHE A 447 -1.77 2.07 12.34
C PHE A 447 -1.79 3.02 13.53
N LYS A 448 -0.79 2.91 14.39
CA LYS A 448 -0.55 3.82 15.51
C LYS A 448 0.62 4.73 15.16
N SER A 449 0.37 6.04 15.10
CA SER A 449 1.39 7.02 14.77
C SER A 449 2.42 7.19 15.90
N LEU A 450 3.53 7.84 15.57
CA LEU A 450 4.58 8.19 16.52
C LEU A 450 4.05 9.04 17.69
N ASP A 451 2.93 9.76 17.50
CA ASP A 451 2.32 10.59 18.54
C ASP A 451 1.93 9.81 19.81
N HIS A 452 1.70 8.49 19.70
CA HIS A 452 1.48 7.63 20.87
C HIS A 452 2.66 7.58 21.84
N LEU A 453 3.87 7.90 21.39
CA LEU A 453 5.07 7.94 22.23
C LEU A 453 5.27 9.29 22.93
N TYR A 454 4.46 10.31 22.60
CA TYR A 454 4.53 11.61 23.24
C TYR A 454 3.50 11.71 24.37
N ASN A 455 3.97 11.92 25.60
CA ASN A 455 3.14 11.94 26.82
C ASN A 455 2.20 10.73 26.93
N PRO A 456 2.68 9.49 26.78
CA PRO A 456 1.83 8.32 26.73
C PRO A 456 1.15 8.11 28.09
N ALA A 457 -0.15 7.81 28.07
CA ALA A 457 -0.84 7.32 29.25
C ALA A 457 -0.47 5.86 29.52
N VAL A 458 -0.39 5.46 30.78
CA VAL A 458 -0.23 4.07 31.16
C VAL A 458 -1.53 3.33 30.82
N ALA A 459 -1.43 2.34 29.93
CA ALA A 459 -2.56 1.53 29.49
C ALA A 459 -2.77 0.29 30.39
N LEU A 460 -1.69 -0.25 30.94
CA LEU A 460 -1.71 -1.43 31.80
C LEU A 460 -0.73 -1.25 32.96
N THR A 461 -1.22 -1.41 34.19
CA THR A 461 -0.36 -1.49 35.38
C THR A 461 -0.41 -2.92 35.92
N LEU A 462 0.74 -3.53 36.15
CA LEU A 462 0.89 -4.87 36.71
C LEU A 462 1.62 -4.79 38.06
N ASP A 463 1.05 -5.41 39.08
CA ASP A 463 1.67 -5.52 40.41
C ASP A 463 2.65 -6.71 40.44
N ALA A 464 3.95 -6.42 40.41
CA ALA A 464 5.00 -7.43 40.46
C ALA A 464 5.14 -8.12 41.83
N SER A 465 4.47 -7.62 42.88
CA SER A 465 4.42 -8.29 44.18
C SER A 465 3.32 -9.37 44.26
N SER A 466 2.45 -9.43 43.27
CA SER A 466 1.36 -10.38 43.11
C SER A 466 1.68 -11.45 42.05
N SER A 467 0.70 -12.32 41.76
CA SER A 467 0.80 -13.31 40.65
C SER A 467 0.59 -12.72 39.25
N GLN A 468 0.43 -11.39 39.12
CA GLN A 468 0.15 -10.75 37.82
C GLN A 468 1.33 -10.82 36.87
N VAL A 469 2.55 -10.81 37.39
CA VAL A 469 3.76 -11.00 36.59
C VAL A 469 4.25 -12.43 36.77
N ASN A 470 4.31 -13.20 35.70
CA ASN A 470 4.71 -14.60 35.70
C ASN A 470 6.20 -14.74 35.37
N GLY A 471 6.92 -15.51 36.22
CA GLY A 471 8.33 -15.84 35.99
C GLY A 471 9.34 -14.75 36.36
N PRO A 472 10.62 -14.99 36.10
CA PRO A 472 11.65 -14.01 36.40
C PRO A 472 11.61 -12.89 35.35
N THR A 473 11.17 -11.71 35.77
CA THR A 473 11.39 -10.49 34.99
C THR A 473 12.88 -10.23 34.91
N ALA A 474 13.47 -10.35 33.74
CA ALA A 474 14.88 -10.12 33.53
C ALA A 474 15.10 -8.64 33.23
N PHE A 475 15.90 -7.98 34.08
CA PHE A 475 16.39 -6.64 33.79
C PHE A 475 17.77 -6.78 33.13
N VAL A 476 17.86 -6.30 31.89
CA VAL A 476 19.05 -6.45 31.06
C VAL A 476 19.58 -5.08 30.71
N ASP A 477 20.87 -4.89 30.93
CA ASP A 477 21.64 -3.79 30.36
C ASP A 477 22.38 -4.36 29.14
N ASP A 478 21.89 -4.05 27.94
CA ASP A 478 22.35 -4.68 26.70
C ASP A 478 22.59 -3.65 25.62
N LEU A 479 23.80 -3.64 25.09
CA LEU A 479 24.20 -2.76 23.99
C LEU A 479 23.47 -3.03 22.67
N GLN A 480 22.76 -4.15 22.52
CA GLN A 480 22.01 -4.45 21.30
C GLN A 480 20.87 -3.46 21.01
N TYR A 481 20.41 -2.72 22.02
CA TYR A 481 19.36 -1.70 21.89
C TYR A 481 19.91 -0.28 21.85
N VAL A 482 21.22 -0.12 22.03
CA VAL A 482 21.89 1.17 21.94
C VAL A 482 22.19 1.50 20.49
N VAL A 483 21.95 2.74 20.11
CA VAL A 483 22.33 3.30 18.80
C VAL A 483 22.94 4.67 19.06
N ASN A 484 24.20 4.89 18.70
CA ASN A 484 24.90 6.15 18.97
C ASN A 484 25.48 6.83 17.71
N ASP A 485 25.25 6.23 16.54
CA ASP A 485 25.58 6.79 15.24
C ASP A 485 24.47 6.41 14.24
N VAL A 486 23.72 7.38 13.74
CA VAL A 486 22.56 7.16 12.89
C VAL A 486 22.78 7.82 11.55
N THR A 487 22.59 7.05 10.49
CA THR A 487 22.56 7.56 9.12
C THR A 487 21.22 7.23 8.46
N VAL A 488 20.51 8.26 8.01
CA VAL A 488 19.24 8.11 7.26
C VAL A 488 19.46 8.59 5.84
N THR A 489 19.03 7.77 4.87
CA THR A 489 18.97 8.12 3.43
C THR A 489 17.53 8.20 3.00
N THR A 490 17.17 9.25 2.25
CA THR A 490 15.84 9.42 1.65
C THR A 490 15.88 9.07 0.16
N PRO A 491 14.74 8.74 -0.49
CA PRO A 491 14.73 8.20 -1.87
C PRO A 491 15.44 9.06 -2.91
N THR A 492 15.38 10.38 -2.76
CA THR A 492 15.96 11.34 -3.72
C THR A 492 17.04 12.21 -3.12
N GLY A 493 17.43 11.95 -1.86
CA GLY A 493 18.29 12.80 -1.06
C GLY A 493 19.68 12.23 -0.82
N ALA A 494 20.45 13.00 -0.05
CA ALA A 494 21.77 12.61 0.43
C ALA A 494 21.65 11.97 1.83
N ALA A 495 22.59 11.08 2.17
CA ALA A 495 22.65 10.49 3.50
C ALA A 495 22.87 11.56 4.58
N GLN A 496 22.00 11.55 5.58
CA GLN A 496 22.02 12.45 6.73
C GLN A 496 22.51 11.68 7.96
N ARG A 497 23.63 12.10 8.55
CA ARG A 497 24.27 11.43 9.68
C ARG A 497 24.28 12.30 10.92
N VAL A 498 23.86 11.72 12.06
CA VAL A 498 23.98 12.29 13.40
C VAL A 498 24.59 11.27 14.35
N PHE A 499 25.38 11.70 15.33
CA PHE A 499 26.03 10.78 16.29
C PHE A 499 26.26 11.45 17.64
N ASP A 500 26.35 10.65 18.69
CA ASP A 500 26.76 11.09 20.03
C ASP A 500 28.19 10.67 20.33
N GLN A 501 29.12 11.66 20.26
CA GLN A 501 30.54 11.41 20.50
C GLN A 501 30.82 10.95 21.93
N THR A 502 30.02 11.39 22.91
CA THR A 502 30.22 11.00 24.33
C THR A 502 29.93 9.52 24.52
N SER A 503 28.83 9.03 23.94
CA SER A 503 28.49 7.60 23.96
C SER A 503 29.52 6.77 23.17
N ILE A 504 29.93 7.22 21.99
CA ILE A 504 30.97 6.53 21.19
C ILE A 504 32.27 6.40 21.97
N ASP A 505 32.72 7.45 22.66
CA ASP A 505 33.95 7.42 23.47
C ASP A 505 33.82 6.48 24.67
N ALA A 506 32.62 6.28 25.20
CA ALA A 506 32.36 5.45 26.38
C ALA A 506 32.24 3.95 26.04
N ILE A 507 31.48 3.61 24.99
CA ILE A 507 31.08 2.20 24.71
C ILE A 507 31.44 1.72 23.29
N GLY A 508 32.00 2.60 22.44
CA GLY A 508 32.31 2.31 21.06
C GLY A 508 31.20 2.74 20.10
N ASP A 509 31.54 2.69 18.81
CA ASP A 509 30.62 3.07 17.73
C ASP A 509 29.60 1.95 17.46
N ILE A 510 28.31 2.27 17.57
CA ILE A 510 27.18 1.36 17.34
C ILE A 510 26.29 2.00 16.28
N PRO A 511 26.64 1.80 14.97
CA PRO A 511 25.98 2.48 13.87
C PRO A 511 24.64 1.84 13.49
N GLN A 512 23.67 2.69 13.13
CA GLN A 512 22.41 2.32 12.49
C GLN A 512 22.29 3.05 11.16
N GLN A 513 22.06 2.30 10.06
CA GLN A 513 21.83 2.85 8.74
C GLN A 513 20.42 2.48 8.29
N LEU A 514 19.65 3.47 7.84
CA LEU A 514 18.25 3.32 7.46
C LEU A 514 17.99 4.04 6.13
N ASP A 515 17.30 3.36 5.24
CA ASP A 515 16.71 3.96 4.05
C ASP A 515 15.23 4.18 4.34
N LEU A 516 14.83 5.46 4.51
CA LEU A 516 13.48 5.81 4.92
C LEU A 516 12.78 6.60 3.82
N ASN A 517 11.52 6.22 3.54
CA ASN A 517 10.68 6.90 2.55
C ASN A 517 10.17 8.24 3.10
N LEU A 518 11.04 9.23 3.21
CA LEU A 518 10.75 10.58 3.67
C LEU A 518 10.91 11.60 2.53
N VAL A 519 10.12 12.67 2.60
CA VAL A 519 9.98 13.67 1.52
C VAL A 519 11.26 14.49 1.26
N SER A 520 12.16 14.59 2.23
CA SER A 520 13.34 15.47 2.11
C SER A 520 14.50 15.09 3.02
N ASP A 521 15.69 15.60 2.72
CA ASP A 521 16.87 15.50 3.58
C ASP A 521 16.65 16.11 4.97
N ALA A 522 15.86 17.19 5.06
CA ALA A 522 15.54 17.80 6.35
C ALA A 522 14.68 16.87 7.22
N ALA A 523 13.71 16.19 6.61
CA ALA A 523 12.91 15.16 7.31
C ALA A 523 13.80 13.96 7.71
N GLY A 524 14.70 13.52 6.82
CA GLY A 524 15.69 12.49 7.13
C GLY A 524 16.61 12.85 8.29
N LEU A 525 17.11 14.08 8.33
CA LEU A 525 17.95 14.59 9.43
C LEU A 525 17.19 14.65 10.75
N SER A 526 15.93 15.12 10.72
CA SER A 526 15.07 15.16 11.91
C SER A 526 14.80 13.77 12.47
N MET A 527 14.50 12.80 11.59
CA MET A 527 14.28 11.41 11.99
C MET A 527 15.56 10.76 12.53
N ALA A 528 16.72 11.01 11.91
CA ALA A 528 18.00 10.53 12.43
C ALA A 528 18.28 11.07 13.84
N GLY A 529 17.99 12.37 14.08
CA GLY A 529 18.09 12.98 15.40
C GLY A 529 17.15 12.36 16.43
N TRP A 530 15.92 12.05 16.04
CA TRP A 530 14.95 11.39 16.91
C TRP A 530 15.40 9.96 17.28
N ILE A 531 15.86 9.19 16.29
CA ILE A 531 16.37 7.82 16.52
C ILE A 531 17.60 7.85 17.46
N LEU A 532 18.53 8.78 17.24
CA LEU A 532 19.70 8.93 18.10
C LEU A 532 19.29 9.26 19.54
N ALA A 533 18.38 10.22 19.72
CA ALA A 533 17.93 10.65 21.05
C ALA A 533 17.27 9.51 21.85
N ASN A 534 16.59 8.58 21.15
CA ASN A 534 15.99 7.41 21.77
C ASN A 534 16.98 6.24 21.93
N GLY A 535 17.95 6.10 21.03
CA GLY A 535 18.89 5.00 20.98
C GLY A 535 20.12 5.17 21.85
N VAL A 536 20.53 6.41 22.16
CA VAL A 536 21.78 6.68 22.91
C VAL A 536 21.67 6.41 24.42
N GLN A 537 20.44 6.29 24.93
CA GLN A 537 20.23 6.12 26.38
C GLN A 537 20.48 4.67 26.79
N GLU A 538 21.49 4.47 27.63
CA GLU A 538 21.69 3.21 28.36
C GLU A 538 20.54 3.05 29.37
N GLN A 539 19.52 2.28 29.04
CA GLN A 539 18.39 2.01 29.92
C GLN A 539 18.30 0.52 30.20
N THR A 540 18.06 0.21 31.46
CA THR A 540 17.77 -1.17 31.84
C THR A 540 16.47 -1.60 31.17
N SER A 541 16.56 -2.53 30.26
CA SER A 541 15.42 -3.07 29.52
C SER A 541 14.88 -4.32 30.20
N SER A 542 13.58 -4.57 30.05
CA SER A 542 12.97 -5.88 30.23
C SER A 542 12.41 -6.27 28.86
N PRO A 543 13.12 -7.10 28.09
CA PRO A 543 12.72 -7.37 26.70
C PRO A 543 11.40 -8.14 26.59
N GLN A 544 10.94 -8.74 27.68
CA GLN A 544 9.70 -9.50 27.76
C GLN A 544 9.07 -9.37 29.14
N VAL A 545 7.75 -9.15 29.16
CA VAL A 545 6.91 -9.19 30.36
C VAL A 545 5.89 -10.30 30.19
N ASP A 546 5.90 -11.28 31.08
CA ASP A 546 5.01 -12.44 31.04
C ASP A 546 3.90 -12.33 32.08
N VAL A 547 2.66 -12.65 31.67
CA VAL A 547 1.46 -12.65 32.52
C VAL A 547 0.76 -14.01 32.39
N ASP A 548 0.46 -14.66 33.50
CA ASP A 548 -0.35 -15.89 33.53
C ASP A 548 -1.83 -15.56 33.83
N LEU A 549 -2.64 -15.47 32.81
CA LEU A 549 -4.08 -15.25 32.95
C LEU A 549 -4.86 -16.48 33.46
N ALA A 550 -4.25 -17.67 33.48
CA ALA A 550 -4.91 -18.84 34.07
C ALA A 550 -4.97 -18.75 35.60
N THR A 551 -4.05 -18.04 36.23
CA THR A 551 -3.99 -17.83 37.69
C THR A 551 -4.46 -16.44 38.12
N GLU A 552 -4.74 -15.51 37.19
CA GLU A 552 -5.26 -14.18 37.51
C GLU A 552 -6.73 -14.27 37.95
N ASP A 553 -7.05 -13.62 39.07
CA ASP A 553 -8.40 -13.64 39.65
C ASP A 553 -9.21 -12.36 39.38
N ASP A 554 -8.56 -11.28 38.90
CA ASP A 554 -9.22 -10.02 38.57
C ASP A 554 -9.55 -9.95 37.06
N ASP A 555 -10.82 -10.03 36.73
CA ASP A 555 -11.33 -9.92 35.36
C ASP A 555 -10.99 -8.57 34.70
N THR A 556 -10.81 -7.50 35.52
CA THR A 556 -10.47 -6.17 35.01
C THR A 556 -9.03 -6.14 34.51
N VAL A 557 -8.10 -6.73 35.29
CA VAL A 557 -6.70 -6.89 34.88
C VAL A 557 -6.59 -7.78 33.65
N ALA A 558 -7.30 -8.90 33.66
CA ALA A 558 -7.29 -9.82 32.50
C ALA A 558 -7.80 -9.15 31.22
N LEU A 559 -8.86 -8.36 31.30
CA LEU A 559 -9.34 -7.58 30.13
C LEU A 559 -8.34 -6.51 29.71
N ALA A 560 -7.72 -5.79 30.65
CA ALA A 560 -6.70 -4.79 30.33
C ALA A 560 -5.50 -5.44 29.63
N VAL A 561 -5.02 -6.60 30.11
CA VAL A 561 -3.94 -7.39 29.48
C VAL A 561 -4.28 -7.74 28.03
N LEU A 562 -5.51 -8.25 27.79
CA LEU A 562 -5.96 -8.68 26.46
C LEU A 562 -6.26 -7.52 25.50
N GLN A 563 -6.47 -6.31 26.00
CA GLN A 563 -6.74 -5.09 25.22
C GLN A 563 -5.50 -4.22 25.00
N THR A 564 -4.40 -4.50 25.69
CA THR A 564 -3.13 -3.80 25.51
C THR A 564 -2.58 -4.09 24.11
N ALA A 565 -2.14 -3.06 23.42
CA ALA A 565 -1.77 -3.10 22.01
C ALA A 565 -0.39 -2.45 21.78
N PRO A 566 0.29 -2.69 20.65
CA PRO A 566 1.56 -2.05 20.32
C PRO A 566 1.53 -0.54 20.52
N LEU A 567 2.64 0.03 21.00
CA LEU A 567 2.87 1.39 21.44
C LEU A 567 2.12 1.81 22.73
N ASP A 568 1.33 0.94 23.36
CA ASP A 568 0.80 1.21 24.69
C ASP A 568 1.91 1.08 25.76
N VAL A 569 1.76 1.84 26.85
CA VAL A 569 2.68 1.79 27.98
C VAL A 569 2.20 0.79 29.02
N ILE A 570 3.09 -0.11 29.38
CA ILE A 570 2.92 -1.08 30.46
C ILE A 570 3.79 -0.63 31.65
N GLU A 571 3.20 -0.52 32.82
CA GLU A 571 3.88 -0.17 34.07
C GLU A 571 3.95 -1.38 35.00
N LEU A 572 5.14 -1.67 35.50
CA LEU A 572 5.39 -2.68 36.51
C LEU A 572 5.60 -1.99 37.88
N ASP A 573 4.66 -2.19 38.79
CA ASP A 573 4.70 -1.63 40.14
C ASP A 573 5.15 -2.65 41.18
N ASN A 574 5.53 -2.14 42.35
CA ASN A 574 5.94 -2.95 43.52
C ASN A 574 7.06 -3.94 43.20
N LEU A 575 7.99 -3.53 42.35
CA LEU A 575 9.17 -4.33 42.02
C LEU A 575 10.05 -4.57 43.27
N PRO A 576 10.73 -5.73 43.37
CA PRO A 576 11.58 -6.05 44.50
C PRO A 576 12.77 -5.09 44.62
N SER A 577 13.35 -4.96 45.81
CA SER A 577 14.48 -4.05 46.06
C SER A 577 15.75 -4.37 45.26
N ALA A 578 15.81 -5.52 44.60
CA ALA A 578 16.86 -5.91 43.66
C ALA A 578 16.63 -5.36 42.22
N ALA A 579 15.45 -4.83 41.94
CA ALA A 579 15.16 -4.16 40.65
C ALA A 579 15.79 -2.76 40.63
N PRO A 580 16.01 -2.19 39.44
CA PRO A 580 16.58 -0.84 39.29
C PRO A 580 15.73 0.26 39.94
N ALA A 581 14.41 0.09 39.99
CA ALA A 581 13.45 0.98 40.63
C ALA A 581 12.24 0.20 41.14
N SER A 582 11.42 0.82 42.00
CA SER A 582 10.17 0.21 42.50
C SER A 582 9.06 0.17 41.45
N THR A 583 9.14 1.07 40.45
CA THR A 583 8.22 1.18 39.31
C THR A 583 9.02 1.38 38.05
N LEU A 584 8.70 0.65 36.99
CA LEU A 584 9.32 0.75 35.67
C LEU A 584 8.24 0.70 34.61
N SER A 585 8.42 1.51 33.55
CA SER A 585 7.49 1.60 32.44
C SER A 585 8.16 1.17 31.14
N TYR A 586 7.41 0.46 30.30
CA TYR A 586 7.84 -0.08 29.03
C TYR A 586 6.80 0.19 27.94
N VAL A 587 7.25 0.37 26.70
CA VAL A 587 6.40 0.41 25.52
C VAL A 587 6.27 -0.99 24.95
N MET A 588 5.05 -1.45 24.75
CA MET A 588 4.78 -2.71 24.07
C MET A 588 5.10 -2.61 22.58
N GLN A 589 5.85 -3.55 22.05
CA GLN A 589 6.19 -3.66 20.62
C GLN A 589 5.43 -4.78 19.91
N GLY A 590 5.15 -5.85 20.60
CA GLY A 590 4.44 -7.01 20.09
C GLY A 590 4.04 -7.96 21.20
N TRP A 591 3.41 -9.07 20.82
CA TRP A 591 2.83 -10.02 21.78
C TRP A 591 2.92 -11.47 21.35
N SER A 592 2.77 -12.36 22.30
CA SER A 592 2.41 -13.75 22.04
C SER A 592 1.43 -14.28 23.09
N TYR A 593 0.56 -15.21 22.66
CA TYR A 593 -0.38 -15.92 23.52
C TYR A 593 -0.16 -17.41 23.39
N GLN A 594 -0.22 -18.13 24.56
CA GLN A 594 -0.29 -19.59 24.61
C GLN A 594 -1.54 -19.99 25.38
N ILE A 595 -2.51 -20.58 24.69
CA ILE A 595 -3.82 -20.87 25.25
C ILE A 595 -4.11 -22.37 25.21
N GLY A 596 -4.47 -22.94 26.35
CA GLY A 596 -4.78 -24.37 26.45
C GLY A 596 -5.58 -24.72 27.68
N SER A 597 -5.68 -26.02 27.98
CA SER A 597 -6.36 -26.48 29.19
C SER A 597 -5.52 -26.14 30.43
N GLY A 598 -5.97 -25.15 31.23
CA GLY A 598 -5.25 -24.67 32.40
C GLY A 598 -3.97 -23.89 32.08
N LEU A 599 -3.85 -23.38 30.87
CA LEU A 599 -2.75 -22.56 30.40
C LEU A 599 -3.30 -21.32 29.69
N PHE A 600 -2.91 -20.14 30.13
CA PHE A 600 -3.16 -18.91 29.39
C PHE A 600 -2.03 -17.92 29.67
N ASP A 601 -0.91 -18.11 28.96
CA ASP A 601 0.23 -17.23 29.07
C ASP A 601 0.16 -16.13 28.02
N VAL A 602 0.47 -14.92 28.44
CA VAL A 602 0.61 -13.72 27.61
C VAL A 602 2.02 -13.21 27.77
N SER A 603 2.73 -13.01 26.67
CA SER A 603 4.05 -12.39 26.68
C SER A 603 4.00 -11.11 25.86
N PHE A 604 4.43 -10.01 26.44
CA PHE A 604 4.63 -8.73 25.77
C PHE A 604 6.11 -8.55 25.45
N TYR A 605 6.42 -8.27 24.19
CA TYR A 605 7.75 -7.80 23.79
C TYR A 605 7.81 -6.31 24.04
N THR A 606 8.79 -5.86 24.81
CA THR A 606 8.82 -4.51 25.33
C THR A 606 10.15 -3.82 25.09
N THR A 607 10.11 -2.48 25.06
CA THR A 607 11.28 -1.61 25.06
C THR A 607 11.11 -0.54 26.14
N PRO A 608 12.20 0.00 26.71
CA PRO A 608 12.11 1.08 27.68
C PRO A 608 11.32 2.27 27.12
N VAL A 609 10.54 2.93 27.97
CA VAL A 609 9.90 4.20 27.63
C VAL A 609 10.95 5.29 27.70
N THR A 610 11.31 5.86 26.56
CA THR A 610 11.97 7.15 26.53
C THR A 610 10.86 8.20 26.59
N LEU A 611 10.60 8.74 27.78
CA LEU A 611 9.56 9.74 27.97
C LEU A 611 9.91 11.01 27.18
N GLN A 612 9.29 11.17 26.03
CA GLN A 612 9.33 12.43 25.30
C GLN A 612 8.17 13.30 25.78
N VAL A 613 8.49 14.25 26.63
CA VAL A 613 7.52 15.26 27.11
C VAL A 613 7.34 16.30 26.00
N VAL A 614 6.16 16.34 25.40
CA VAL A 614 5.80 17.44 24.49
C VAL A 614 5.36 18.63 25.33
N GLU A 615 6.04 19.76 25.17
CA GLU A 615 5.60 21.01 25.79
C GLU A 615 4.28 21.49 25.16
N ILE A 616 3.24 21.54 25.98
CA ILE A 616 1.99 22.20 25.60
C ILE A 616 2.15 23.70 25.85
N ASN A 617 2.01 24.50 24.80
CA ASN A 617 2.11 25.95 24.91
C ASN A 617 1.07 26.49 25.93
N GLY A 618 1.59 27.04 27.03
CA GLY A 618 0.79 27.54 28.15
C GLY A 618 0.82 26.72 29.44
N ASP A 619 1.54 25.59 29.45
CA ASP A 619 1.82 24.86 30.70
C ASP A 619 2.99 25.54 31.44
N ALA A 620 2.74 26.04 32.66
CA ALA A 620 3.74 26.71 33.49
C ALA A 620 4.82 25.76 34.04
N ALA A 621 4.57 24.45 34.02
CA ALA A 621 5.52 23.43 34.49
C ALA A 621 6.44 22.94 33.34
N HIS A 622 6.00 23.07 32.09
CA HIS A 622 6.67 22.54 30.91
C HIS A 622 6.68 23.57 29.75
N GLY A 623 6.81 24.86 30.04
CA GLY A 623 6.85 25.94 29.05
C GLY A 623 8.16 25.98 28.26
N ILE A 624 8.17 26.62 27.10
CA ILE A 624 9.28 26.76 26.13
C ILE A 624 10.63 27.18 26.78
N ASP A 625 10.59 27.75 27.96
CA ASP A 625 11.76 28.17 28.75
C ASP A 625 12.22 27.09 29.77
N SER A 626 11.57 25.92 29.81
CA SER A 626 12.00 24.80 30.66
C SER A 626 13.06 23.95 29.92
N THR A 627 13.80 23.14 30.67
CA THR A 627 14.81 22.22 30.11
C THR A 627 14.20 21.01 29.38
N ALA A 628 12.94 21.04 29.03
CA ALA A 628 12.28 19.96 28.31
C ALA A 628 12.68 19.93 26.83
N ILE A 629 12.78 18.74 26.31
CA ILE A 629 13.28 18.47 24.96
C ILE A 629 12.26 18.97 23.93
N THR A 630 12.68 19.85 23.02
CA THR A 630 11.91 20.20 21.82
C THR A 630 11.84 19.00 20.89
N VAL A 631 10.62 18.59 20.56
CA VAL A 631 10.38 17.53 19.58
C VAL A 631 10.83 18.03 18.19
N PRO A 632 11.60 17.27 17.41
CA PRO A 632 11.86 17.61 16.03
C PRO A 632 10.54 17.70 15.25
N ALA A 633 10.41 18.73 14.43
CA ALA A 633 9.24 18.96 13.59
C ALA A 633 9.21 17.99 12.40
#